data_1f0ba449847c3808aea3e98cdfc2e066
#
_entry.id   1f0ba449847c3808aea3e98cdfc2e066
#
_cell.length_a   1.000
_cell.length_b   1.000
_cell.length_c   1.000
_cell.angle_alpha   90.00
_cell.angle_beta   90.00
_cell.angle_gamma   90.00
#
_symmetry.space_group_name_H-M   'P 1'
#
loop_
_entity.id
_entity.type
_entity.pdbx_description
1 polymer ?
#
loop_
_entity_poly.entity_id
_entity_poly.type
_entity_poly.pdbx_seq_one_letter_code
_entity_poly.pdbx_strand_id
1 'polypeptide(L)'
;DSNIISFFNILELSRKYNVKKIFFASSSSIYGDTKKLPSIENDISQEKNLYAITKNFNEKFAKIYSEKYNMKIIGLRFFTVYGEWGRPDMFMIKYMLSSKLKKDFNLYNFGNHKRDFTYIKDVVNLVYKVSNSKIKKNYDIFNVCSSKPLHLNTIMRHLNKRLGKVNIFKKKRDFADVLDTHGSNKKIQKLVGKYNFTKIEDGINNLVNWFNNYYKNKKFEKNNILVTAY
;
A
#
# COMPACT_ATOMS: atom_id res chain seq x y z
N ASP A 1 8.75 3.72 -17.37
CA ASP A 1 9.67 2.58 -17.60
C ASP A 1 9.60 1.56 -16.47
N SER A 2 9.80 1.94 -15.20
CA SER A 2 9.99 1.01 -14.09
C SER A 2 8.80 0.07 -13.82
N ASN A 3 7.56 0.50 -13.99
CA ASN A 3 6.40 -0.37 -13.73
C ASN A 3 6.03 -1.29 -14.89
N ILE A 4 6.28 -0.90 -16.13
CA ILE A 4 5.83 -1.67 -17.31
C ILE A 4 6.98 -2.47 -17.88
N ILE A 5 8.04 -1.80 -18.34
CA ILE A 5 9.17 -2.47 -19.01
C ILE A 5 9.88 -3.41 -18.05
N SER A 6 10.16 -2.98 -16.81
CA SER A 6 10.82 -3.84 -15.83
C SER A 6 9.98 -5.08 -15.50
N PHE A 7 8.65 -4.93 -15.41
CA PHE A 7 7.77 -6.06 -15.13
C PHE A 7 7.76 -7.05 -16.31
N PHE A 8 7.68 -6.56 -17.52
CA PHE A 8 7.82 -7.39 -18.73
C PHE A 8 9.13 -8.17 -18.72
N ASN A 9 10.25 -7.50 -18.48
CA ASN A 9 11.57 -8.14 -18.43
C ASN A 9 11.64 -9.24 -17.36
N ILE A 10 11.05 -9.02 -16.19
CA ILE A 10 10.97 -10.03 -15.13
C ILE A 10 10.16 -11.24 -15.58
N LEU A 11 9.02 -11.03 -16.25
CA LEU A 11 8.21 -12.15 -16.78
C LEU A 11 8.97 -12.96 -17.84
N GLU A 12 9.64 -12.29 -18.80
CA GLU A 12 10.44 -12.95 -19.82
C GLU A 12 11.64 -13.72 -19.25
N LEU A 13 12.37 -13.12 -18.32
CA LEU A 13 13.46 -13.82 -17.62
C LEU A 13 12.93 -15.01 -16.82
N SER A 14 11.81 -14.83 -16.12
CA SER A 14 11.19 -15.92 -15.36
C SER A 14 10.75 -17.07 -16.26
N ARG A 15 10.22 -16.77 -17.44
CA ARG A 15 9.88 -17.76 -18.46
C ARG A 15 11.13 -18.48 -18.96
N LYS A 16 12.16 -17.71 -19.36
CA LYS A 16 13.43 -18.24 -19.89
C LYS A 16 14.13 -19.19 -18.91
N TYR A 17 14.11 -18.84 -17.61
CA TYR A 17 14.77 -19.62 -16.56
C TYR A 17 13.83 -20.60 -15.82
N ASN A 18 12.62 -20.84 -16.34
CA ASN A 18 11.65 -21.78 -15.77
C ASN A 18 11.34 -21.52 -14.30
N VAL A 19 11.18 -20.26 -13.91
CA VAL A 19 10.79 -19.89 -12.54
C VAL A 19 9.40 -20.44 -12.25
N LYS A 20 9.30 -21.29 -11.23
CA LYS A 20 8.08 -22.06 -10.93
C LYS A 20 6.93 -21.19 -10.42
N LYS A 21 7.24 -20.09 -9.72
CA LYS A 21 6.22 -19.27 -9.06
C LYS A 21 6.67 -17.81 -8.98
N ILE A 22 5.81 -16.90 -9.41
CA ILE A 22 6.05 -15.45 -9.36
C ILE A 22 4.99 -14.81 -8.48
N PHE A 23 5.41 -13.95 -7.55
CA PHE A 23 4.56 -13.05 -6.81
C PHE A 23 4.90 -11.62 -7.18
N PHE A 24 3.89 -10.81 -7.49
CA PHE A 24 4.13 -9.41 -7.85
C PHE A 24 3.24 -8.45 -7.07
N ALA A 25 3.77 -7.25 -6.85
CA ALA A 25 3.05 -6.17 -6.20
C ALA A 25 2.09 -5.50 -7.19
N SER A 26 0.80 -5.70 -6.98
CA SER A 26 -0.28 -4.88 -7.53
C SER A 26 -0.72 -3.83 -6.51
N SER A 27 -1.84 -3.16 -6.73
CA SER A 27 -2.28 -2.04 -5.90
C SER A 27 -3.80 -1.95 -5.81
N SER A 28 -4.29 -1.52 -4.65
CA SER A 28 -5.70 -1.12 -4.47
C SER A 28 -6.09 0.11 -5.29
N SER A 29 -5.13 0.87 -5.81
CA SER A 29 -5.38 2.04 -6.66
C SER A 29 -6.18 1.72 -7.92
N ILE A 30 -6.15 0.46 -8.39
CA ILE A 30 -6.91 0.01 -9.56
C ILE A 30 -8.43 0.05 -9.35
N TYR A 31 -8.90 0.02 -8.10
CA TYR A 31 -10.33 0.11 -7.80
C TYR A 31 -10.89 1.53 -7.97
N GLY A 32 -10.03 2.56 -7.92
CA GLY A 32 -10.44 3.95 -8.04
C GLY A 32 -11.45 4.37 -6.97
N ASP A 33 -12.40 5.24 -7.34
CA ASP A 33 -13.50 5.71 -6.47
C ASP A 33 -14.75 4.80 -6.60
N THR A 34 -14.58 3.50 -6.40
CA THR A 34 -15.72 2.59 -6.40
C THR A 34 -16.71 2.93 -5.29
N LYS A 35 -18.02 2.90 -5.63
CA LYS A 35 -19.10 3.03 -4.64
C LYS A 35 -19.36 1.72 -3.89
N LYS A 36 -18.90 0.60 -4.44
CA LYS A 36 -19.07 -0.74 -3.85
C LYS A 36 -17.90 -1.06 -2.93
N LEU A 37 -18.13 -0.92 -1.63
CA LEU A 37 -17.15 -1.24 -0.59
C LEU A 37 -17.71 -2.33 0.35
N PRO A 38 -16.87 -3.22 0.87
CA PRO A 38 -15.44 -3.39 0.58
C PRO A 38 -15.18 -3.94 -0.82
N SER A 39 -14.11 -3.45 -1.49
CA SER A 39 -13.67 -3.94 -2.80
C SER A 39 -13.20 -5.39 -2.72
N ILE A 40 -13.64 -6.20 -3.66
CA ILE A 40 -13.20 -7.59 -3.83
C ILE A 40 -12.38 -7.75 -5.11
N GLU A 41 -11.62 -8.83 -5.22
CA GLU A 41 -10.66 -9.02 -6.32
C GLU A 41 -11.31 -9.10 -7.71
N ASN A 42 -12.59 -9.45 -7.77
CA ASN A 42 -13.36 -9.53 -9.02
C ASN A 42 -14.07 -8.22 -9.40
N ASP A 43 -13.95 -7.17 -8.59
CA ASP A 43 -14.54 -5.89 -8.93
C ASP A 43 -13.83 -5.26 -10.13
N ILE A 44 -14.61 -4.53 -10.94
CA ILE A 44 -14.13 -3.84 -12.14
C ILE A 44 -13.17 -2.73 -11.71
N SER A 45 -12.04 -2.64 -12.41
CA SER A 45 -11.07 -1.57 -12.20
C SER A 45 -11.62 -0.22 -12.72
N GLN A 46 -11.34 0.85 -11.96
CA GLN A 46 -11.76 2.22 -12.25
C GLN A 46 -10.59 3.16 -11.99
N GLU A 47 -9.52 2.99 -12.75
CA GLU A 47 -8.25 3.69 -12.53
C GLU A 47 -8.42 5.21 -12.65
N LYS A 48 -7.90 5.96 -11.67
CA LYS A 48 -7.95 7.42 -11.63
C LYS A 48 -6.63 8.11 -11.93
N ASN A 49 -5.54 7.36 -11.99
CA ASN A 49 -4.22 7.91 -12.24
C ASN A 49 -3.34 6.93 -13.03
N LEU A 50 -2.26 7.46 -13.59
CA LEU A 50 -1.33 6.69 -14.41
C LEU A 50 -0.72 5.50 -13.66
N TYR A 51 -0.45 5.64 -12.35
CA TYR A 51 0.06 4.54 -11.54
C TYR A 51 -0.92 3.36 -11.50
N ALA A 52 -2.21 3.63 -11.27
CA ALA A 52 -3.25 2.61 -11.25
C ALA A 52 -3.34 1.88 -12.61
N ILE A 53 -3.28 2.64 -13.73
CA ILE A 53 -3.25 2.08 -15.09
C ILE A 53 -2.06 1.14 -15.26
N THR A 54 -0.85 1.52 -14.83
CA THR A 54 0.33 0.65 -14.94
C THR A 54 0.17 -0.64 -14.12
N LYS A 55 -0.45 -0.58 -12.95
CA LYS A 55 -0.68 -1.77 -12.12
C LYS A 55 -1.75 -2.69 -12.71
N ASN A 56 -2.83 -2.15 -13.26
CA ASN A 56 -3.83 -2.94 -13.97
C ASN A 56 -3.25 -3.57 -15.24
N PHE A 57 -2.40 -2.83 -15.97
CA PHE A 57 -1.65 -3.39 -17.10
C PHE A 57 -0.82 -4.60 -16.68
N ASN A 58 -0.08 -4.49 -15.57
CA ASN A 58 0.71 -5.60 -15.05
C ASN A 58 -0.17 -6.83 -14.72
N GLU A 59 -1.35 -6.64 -14.15
CA GLU A 59 -2.27 -7.76 -13.87
C GLU A 59 -2.75 -8.45 -15.15
N LYS A 60 -3.16 -7.67 -16.16
CA LYS A 60 -3.59 -8.20 -17.45
C LYS A 60 -2.45 -8.94 -18.15
N PHE A 61 -1.26 -8.36 -18.11
CA PHE A 61 -0.06 -8.95 -18.72
C PHE A 61 0.34 -10.26 -18.04
N ALA A 62 0.36 -10.26 -16.69
CA ALA A 62 0.62 -11.46 -15.90
C ALA A 62 -0.38 -12.58 -16.18
N LYS A 63 -1.66 -12.25 -16.36
CA LYS A 63 -2.70 -13.21 -16.71
C LYS A 63 -2.42 -13.88 -18.05
N ILE A 64 -2.12 -13.09 -19.09
CA ILE A 64 -1.81 -13.61 -20.44
C ILE A 64 -0.57 -14.51 -20.41
N TYR A 65 0.49 -14.08 -19.67
CA TYR A 65 1.69 -14.90 -19.51
C TYR A 65 1.42 -16.22 -18.79
N SER A 66 0.62 -16.16 -17.73
CA SER A 66 0.22 -17.37 -17.01
C SER A 66 -0.54 -18.35 -17.89
N GLU A 67 -1.49 -17.88 -18.68
CA GLU A 67 -2.32 -18.70 -19.56
C GLU A 67 -1.49 -19.26 -20.73
N LYS A 68 -0.69 -18.40 -21.38
CA LYS A 68 0.08 -18.78 -22.58
C LYS A 68 1.25 -19.72 -22.29
N TYR A 69 1.93 -19.50 -21.17
CA TYR A 69 3.16 -20.23 -20.84
C TYR A 69 3.02 -21.17 -19.63
N ASN A 70 1.79 -21.39 -19.17
CA ASN A 70 1.48 -22.24 -17.99
C ASN A 70 2.31 -21.86 -16.74
N MET A 71 2.56 -20.56 -16.54
CA MET A 71 3.33 -20.03 -15.44
C MET A 71 2.43 -19.74 -14.23
N LYS A 72 2.91 -20.03 -13.03
CA LYS A 72 2.19 -19.66 -11.82
C LYS A 72 2.54 -18.24 -11.40
N ILE A 73 1.60 -17.31 -11.58
CA ILE A 73 1.80 -15.87 -11.35
C ILE A 73 0.69 -15.32 -10.45
N ILE A 74 1.07 -14.82 -9.29
CA ILE A 74 0.14 -14.37 -8.24
C ILE A 74 0.34 -12.88 -7.97
N GLY A 75 -0.73 -12.11 -8.14
CA GLY A 75 -0.73 -10.68 -7.83
C GLY A 75 -1.25 -10.40 -6.42
N LEU A 76 -0.63 -9.43 -5.76
CA LEU A 76 -0.98 -8.98 -4.42
C LEU A 76 -1.36 -7.50 -4.49
N ARG A 77 -2.66 -7.19 -4.37
CA ARG A 77 -3.14 -5.81 -4.31
C ARG A 77 -2.94 -5.26 -2.91
N PHE A 78 -1.84 -4.54 -2.73
CA PHE A 78 -1.58 -3.86 -1.46
C PHE A 78 -2.47 -2.62 -1.32
N PHE A 79 -3.06 -2.48 -0.13
CA PHE A 79 -3.75 -1.28 0.29
C PHE A 79 -2.76 -0.30 0.92
N THR A 80 -3.19 0.56 1.84
CA THR A 80 -2.28 1.54 2.43
C THR A 80 -1.39 0.89 3.48
N VAL A 81 -0.23 0.41 3.04
CA VAL A 81 0.78 -0.18 3.95
C VAL A 81 1.46 0.93 4.74
N TYR A 82 1.61 0.73 6.05
CA TYR A 82 2.33 1.65 6.93
C TYR A 82 3.25 0.88 7.89
N GLY A 83 4.25 1.53 8.40
CA GLY A 83 5.20 0.94 9.35
C GLY A 83 6.61 1.43 9.14
N GLU A 84 7.55 0.76 9.78
CA GLU A 84 8.97 1.02 9.72
C GLU A 84 9.47 0.96 8.27
N TRP A 85 10.46 1.80 7.93
CA TRP A 85 11.04 1.92 6.59
C TRP A 85 10.06 2.36 5.49
N GLY A 86 8.91 2.92 5.89
CA GLY A 86 7.96 3.52 4.95
C GLY A 86 8.61 4.67 4.18
N ARG A 87 8.14 4.88 2.93
CA ARG A 87 8.62 5.99 2.09
C ARG A 87 8.30 7.34 2.73
N PRO A 88 9.19 8.34 2.61
CA PRO A 88 9.03 9.65 3.25
C PRO A 88 7.83 10.45 2.72
N ASP A 89 7.35 10.18 1.50
CA ASP A 89 6.18 10.80 0.89
C ASP A 89 4.84 10.23 1.39
N MET A 90 4.86 9.06 2.06
CA MET A 90 3.65 8.45 2.60
C MET A 90 3.12 9.20 3.83
N PHE A 91 1.80 9.25 3.95
CA PHE A 91 1.05 10.07 4.91
C PHE A 91 1.65 10.09 6.33
N MET A 92 1.83 8.93 6.97
CA MET A 92 2.30 8.88 8.36
C MET A 92 3.74 9.37 8.51
N ILE A 93 4.66 8.92 7.62
CA ILE A 93 6.07 9.35 7.66
C ILE A 93 6.17 10.85 7.37
N LYS A 94 5.45 11.34 6.35
CA LYS A 94 5.41 12.77 6.01
C LYS A 94 4.90 13.60 7.18
N TYR A 95 3.86 13.13 7.89
CA TYR A 95 3.33 13.81 9.06
C TYR A 95 4.36 13.88 10.19
N MET A 96 5.05 12.77 10.48
CA MET A 96 6.09 12.71 11.50
C MET A 96 7.30 13.59 11.16
N LEU A 97 7.69 13.64 9.86
CA LEU A 97 8.74 14.54 9.39
C LEU A 97 8.32 16.01 9.57
N SER A 98 7.08 16.37 9.25
CA SER A 98 6.57 17.73 9.46
C SER A 98 6.62 18.10 10.94
N SER A 99 6.26 17.20 11.85
CA SER A 99 6.37 17.41 13.30
C SER A 99 7.82 17.65 13.71
N LYS A 100 8.74 16.76 13.31
CA LYS A 100 10.16 16.86 13.69
C LYS A 100 10.83 18.12 13.16
N LEU A 101 10.49 18.53 11.95
CA LEU A 101 11.08 19.70 11.28
C LEU A 101 10.35 21.01 11.60
N LYS A 102 9.30 20.97 12.40
CA LYS A 102 8.41 22.12 12.69
C LYS A 102 7.92 22.79 11.40
N LYS A 103 7.58 21.96 10.39
CA LYS A 103 7.03 22.40 9.10
C LYS A 103 5.53 22.16 9.03
N ASP A 104 4.86 22.95 8.20
CA ASP A 104 3.45 22.79 7.94
C ASP A 104 3.16 21.48 7.20
N PHE A 105 2.03 20.88 7.53
CA PHE A 105 1.53 19.67 6.87
C PHE A 105 0.31 19.98 6.02
N ASN A 106 0.40 19.68 4.72
CA ASN A 106 -0.73 19.84 3.80
C ASN A 106 -1.69 18.66 3.94
N LEU A 107 -2.90 18.91 4.40
CA LEU A 107 -3.96 17.93 4.55
C LEU A 107 -5.00 18.11 3.43
N TYR A 108 -4.97 17.23 2.44
CA TYR A 108 -5.90 17.25 1.32
C TYR A 108 -7.29 16.78 1.71
N ASN A 109 -8.31 17.24 0.98
CA ASN A 109 -9.73 16.99 1.24
C ASN A 109 -10.13 17.21 2.72
N PHE A 110 -9.49 18.17 3.38
CA PHE A 110 -9.74 18.49 4.81
C PHE A 110 -9.60 17.26 5.75
N GLY A 111 -8.90 16.20 5.31
CA GLY A 111 -8.78 14.93 6.03
C GLY A 111 -9.99 13.99 5.89
N ASN A 112 -10.94 14.32 5.02
CA ASN A 112 -12.13 13.51 4.77
C ASN A 112 -11.84 12.35 3.81
N HIS A 113 -10.82 11.55 4.15
CA HIS A 113 -10.47 10.32 3.47
C HIS A 113 -10.47 9.18 4.47
N LYS A 114 -10.97 8.03 4.04
CA LYS A 114 -10.76 6.76 4.73
C LYS A 114 -9.73 5.94 3.97
N ARG A 115 -8.83 5.33 4.72
CA ARG A 115 -7.82 4.42 4.16
C ARG A 115 -7.80 3.11 4.94
N ASP A 116 -7.72 2.02 4.22
CA ASP A 116 -7.47 0.70 4.80
C ASP A 116 -5.97 0.58 5.07
N PHE A 117 -5.59 0.94 6.29
CA PHE A 117 -4.20 0.89 6.74
C PHE A 117 -3.84 -0.52 7.19
N THR A 118 -2.74 -1.05 6.65
CA THR A 118 -2.24 -2.38 7.01
C THR A 118 -0.78 -2.27 7.48
N TYR A 119 -0.50 -2.79 8.67
CA TYR A 119 0.82 -2.70 9.26
C TYR A 119 1.83 -3.56 8.48
N ILE A 120 3.05 -3.06 8.29
CA ILE A 120 4.06 -3.72 7.44
C ILE A 120 4.36 -5.15 7.86
N LYS A 121 4.43 -5.45 9.16
CA LYS A 121 4.68 -6.82 9.62
C LYS A 121 3.55 -7.78 9.28
N ASP A 122 2.30 -7.30 9.30
CA ASP A 122 1.16 -8.10 8.86
C ASP A 122 1.24 -8.39 7.36
N VAL A 123 1.62 -7.38 6.57
CA VAL A 123 1.82 -7.53 5.12
C VAL A 123 2.89 -8.58 4.84
N VAL A 124 4.05 -8.47 5.46
CA VAL A 124 5.17 -9.42 5.29
C VAL A 124 4.74 -10.85 5.66
N ASN A 125 4.07 -11.01 6.81
CA ASN A 125 3.58 -12.31 7.27
C ASN A 125 2.54 -12.90 6.29
N LEU A 126 1.62 -12.08 5.77
CA LEU A 126 0.64 -12.55 4.78
C LEU A 126 1.31 -12.96 3.46
N VAL A 127 2.26 -12.16 2.96
CA VAL A 127 3.05 -12.51 1.76
C VAL A 127 3.77 -13.84 1.97
N TYR A 128 4.43 -14.03 3.10
CA TYR A 128 5.12 -15.28 3.44
C TYR A 128 4.15 -16.46 3.50
N LYS A 129 2.98 -16.31 4.17
CA LYS A 129 1.96 -17.36 4.23
C LYS A 129 1.41 -17.71 2.84
N VAL A 130 1.11 -16.70 2.01
CA VAL A 130 0.62 -16.92 0.64
C VAL A 130 1.68 -17.64 -0.22
N SER A 131 2.96 -17.27 -0.09
CA SER A 131 4.05 -17.88 -0.86
C SER A 131 4.22 -19.38 -0.55
N ASN A 132 3.93 -19.78 0.69
CA ASN A 132 4.00 -21.18 1.14
C ASN A 132 2.68 -21.95 0.99
N SER A 133 1.61 -21.28 0.54
CA SER A 133 0.30 -21.93 0.39
C SER A 133 0.18 -22.70 -0.93
N LYS A 134 -0.65 -23.75 -0.93
CA LYS A 134 -1.08 -24.46 -2.15
C LYS A 134 -2.12 -23.63 -2.91
N ILE A 135 -1.68 -22.83 -3.87
CA ILE A 135 -2.57 -22.09 -4.76
C ILE A 135 -2.90 -22.98 -5.96
N LYS A 136 -4.19 -23.31 -6.16
CA LYS A 136 -4.64 -24.22 -7.23
C LYS A 136 -4.51 -23.58 -8.61
N LYS A 137 -4.87 -22.30 -8.74
CA LYS A 137 -4.86 -21.57 -10.00
C LYS A 137 -3.44 -21.18 -10.41
N ASN A 138 -3.17 -21.16 -11.71
CA ASN A 138 -1.90 -20.64 -12.23
C ASN A 138 -1.87 -19.11 -12.16
N TYR A 139 -3.01 -18.44 -12.38
CA TYR A 139 -3.14 -17.01 -12.15
C TYR A 139 -4.17 -16.73 -11.07
N ASP A 140 -3.81 -15.93 -10.08
CA ASP A 140 -4.74 -15.42 -9.08
C ASP A 140 -4.31 -14.07 -8.52
N ILE A 141 -5.27 -13.32 -7.95
CA ILE A 141 -5.05 -12.03 -7.31
C ILE A 141 -5.61 -12.10 -5.89
N PHE A 142 -4.91 -11.47 -4.94
CA PHE A 142 -5.35 -11.35 -3.55
C PHE A 142 -5.24 -9.92 -3.03
N ASN A 143 -6.28 -9.43 -2.37
CA ASN A 143 -6.21 -8.21 -1.59
C ASN A 143 -5.39 -8.44 -0.30
N VAL A 144 -4.41 -7.60 -0.07
CA VAL A 144 -3.60 -7.57 1.15
C VAL A 144 -3.96 -6.33 1.94
N CYS A 145 -4.93 -6.47 2.86
CA CYS A 145 -5.50 -5.38 3.62
C CYS A 145 -6.02 -5.83 4.98
N SER A 146 -6.09 -4.88 5.93
CA SER A 146 -6.67 -5.15 7.25
C SER A 146 -8.19 -5.31 7.22
N SER A 147 -8.85 -4.77 6.19
CA SER A 147 -10.30 -4.65 6.05
C SER A 147 -10.94 -3.79 7.16
N LYS A 148 -10.17 -2.83 7.71
CA LYS A 148 -10.59 -1.90 8.77
C LYS A 148 -10.23 -0.46 8.37
N PRO A 149 -10.99 0.18 7.46
CA PRO A 149 -10.69 1.53 7.02
C PRO A 149 -10.84 2.54 8.15
N LEU A 150 -9.91 3.48 8.23
CA LEU A 150 -9.88 4.54 9.23
C LEU A 150 -9.79 5.91 8.57
N HIS A 151 -10.43 6.91 9.17
CA HIS A 151 -10.27 8.31 8.77
C HIS A 151 -8.85 8.81 9.06
N LEU A 152 -8.29 9.65 8.18
CA LEU A 152 -6.99 10.27 8.39
C LEU A 152 -6.94 11.07 9.70
N ASN A 153 -8.04 11.73 10.07
CA ASN A 153 -8.15 12.46 11.34
C ASN A 153 -7.95 11.54 12.57
N THR A 154 -8.37 10.28 12.50
CA THR A 154 -8.12 9.30 13.57
C THR A 154 -6.64 8.97 13.67
N ILE A 155 -5.98 8.75 12.55
CA ILE A 155 -4.53 8.50 12.50
C ILE A 155 -3.75 9.70 13.07
N MET A 156 -4.11 10.93 12.67
CA MET A 156 -3.47 12.14 13.19
C MET A 156 -3.64 12.27 14.72
N ARG A 157 -4.80 11.93 15.27
CA ARG A 157 -4.99 11.92 16.74
C ARG A 157 -4.04 10.96 17.45
N HIS A 158 -3.82 9.76 16.89
CA HIS A 158 -2.87 8.79 17.46
C HIS A 158 -1.43 9.29 17.37
N LEU A 159 -1.04 9.89 16.23
CA LEU A 159 0.29 10.47 16.04
C LEU A 159 0.53 11.66 17.00
N ASN A 160 -0.45 12.58 17.11
CA ASN A 160 -0.34 13.77 17.97
C ASN A 160 -0.15 13.45 19.46
N LYS A 161 -0.75 12.37 19.94
CA LYS A 161 -0.53 11.92 21.33
C LYS A 161 0.94 11.65 21.66
N ARG A 162 1.78 11.44 20.64
CA ARG A 162 3.19 11.04 20.80
C ARG A 162 4.21 12.04 20.27
N LEU A 163 3.81 12.84 19.29
CA LEU A 163 4.69 13.77 18.58
C LEU A 163 4.43 15.23 18.90
N GLY A 164 3.30 15.53 19.56
CA GLY A 164 2.81 16.88 19.69
C GLY A 164 2.03 17.35 18.44
N LYS A 165 1.50 18.58 18.51
CA LYS A 165 0.69 19.15 17.43
C LYS A 165 1.55 19.58 16.25
N VAL A 166 1.07 19.30 15.04
CA VAL A 166 1.62 19.78 13.78
C VAL A 166 0.70 20.85 13.23
N ASN A 167 1.26 21.92 12.68
CA ASN A 167 0.48 22.93 12.01
C ASN A 167 -0.07 22.40 10.69
N ILE A 168 -1.39 22.48 10.48
CA ILE A 168 -2.09 21.82 9.37
C ILE A 168 -2.69 22.86 8.44
N PHE A 169 -2.22 22.83 7.17
CA PHE A 169 -2.86 23.55 6.07
C PHE A 169 -3.85 22.62 5.36
N LYS A 170 -5.13 22.95 5.47
CA LYS A 170 -6.21 22.23 4.81
C LYS A 170 -6.27 22.63 3.33
N LYS A 171 -6.25 21.66 2.44
CA LYS A 171 -6.33 21.84 0.98
C LYS A 171 -7.54 21.13 0.40
N LYS A 172 -8.00 21.63 -0.75
CA LYS A 172 -9.01 20.94 -1.56
C LYS A 172 -8.47 19.57 -2.00
N ARG A 173 -9.38 18.65 -2.34
CA ARG A 173 -9.05 17.34 -2.87
C ARG A 173 -8.31 17.45 -4.19
N ASP A 174 -7.27 16.65 -4.38
CA ASP A 174 -6.69 16.39 -5.70
C ASP A 174 -7.58 15.41 -6.46
N PHE A 175 -7.76 15.64 -7.76
CA PHE A 175 -8.57 14.77 -8.62
C PHE A 175 -8.03 13.33 -8.65
N ALA A 176 -6.72 13.17 -8.65
CA ALA A 176 -6.04 11.87 -8.70
C ALA A 176 -6.15 11.06 -7.39
N ASP A 177 -6.54 11.72 -6.29
CA ASP A 177 -6.72 11.05 -5.00
C ASP A 177 -8.04 10.27 -4.95
N VAL A 178 -7.94 8.99 -4.60
CA VAL A 178 -9.11 8.15 -4.30
C VAL A 178 -9.72 8.58 -2.97
N LEU A 179 -11.06 8.70 -2.89
CA LEU A 179 -11.74 9.13 -1.65
C LEU A 179 -11.56 8.14 -0.53
N ASP A 180 -12.05 6.92 -0.72
CA ASP A 180 -12.06 5.89 0.29
C ASP A 180 -11.46 4.60 -0.24
N THR A 181 -10.62 3.96 0.56
CA THR A 181 -10.15 2.61 0.27
C THR A 181 -10.58 1.68 1.38
N HIS A 182 -11.26 0.60 1.01
CA HIS A 182 -11.67 -0.48 1.90
C HIS A 182 -11.65 -1.78 1.12
N GLY A 183 -10.76 -2.68 1.46
CA GLY A 183 -10.64 -3.99 0.81
C GLY A 183 -11.29 -5.11 1.61
N SER A 184 -11.76 -6.14 0.92
CA SER A 184 -12.11 -7.40 1.54
C SER A 184 -10.88 -8.31 1.59
N ASN A 185 -10.52 -8.77 2.77
CA ASN A 185 -9.44 -9.75 2.97
C ASN A 185 -9.95 -11.20 3.09
N LYS A 186 -11.23 -11.45 2.79
CA LYS A 186 -11.84 -12.79 2.92
C LYS A 186 -11.14 -13.83 2.06
N LYS A 187 -10.76 -13.48 0.84
CA LYS A 187 -10.12 -14.40 -0.10
C LYS A 187 -8.73 -14.84 0.38
N ILE A 188 -7.90 -13.90 0.83
CA ILE A 188 -6.57 -14.24 1.36
C ILE A 188 -6.67 -15.03 2.66
N GLN A 189 -7.60 -14.69 3.56
CA GLN A 189 -7.82 -15.45 4.79
C GLN A 189 -8.37 -16.87 4.53
N LYS A 190 -9.16 -17.06 3.47
CA LYS A 190 -9.58 -18.42 3.05
C LYS A 190 -8.39 -19.29 2.61
N LEU A 191 -7.34 -18.66 2.08
CA LEU A 191 -6.12 -19.36 1.64
C LEU A 191 -5.17 -19.66 2.81
N VAL A 192 -4.91 -18.67 3.67
CA VAL A 192 -3.87 -18.74 4.69
C VAL A 192 -4.37 -19.02 6.11
N GLY A 193 -5.69 -19.16 6.28
CA GLY A 193 -6.36 -19.25 7.57
C GLY A 193 -6.68 -17.87 8.19
N LYS A 194 -7.43 -17.88 9.29
CA LYS A 194 -7.77 -16.66 10.03
C LYS A 194 -6.50 -15.93 10.47
N TYR A 195 -6.45 -14.62 10.22
CA TYR A 195 -5.31 -13.77 10.55
C TYR A 195 -5.74 -12.63 11.48
N ASN A 196 -5.02 -12.46 12.58
CA ASN A 196 -5.25 -11.39 13.55
C ASN A 196 -4.33 -10.21 13.21
N PHE A 197 -4.91 -9.17 12.62
CA PHE A 197 -4.18 -7.95 12.27
C PHE A 197 -3.79 -7.15 13.50
N THR A 198 -2.59 -6.58 13.46
CA THR A 198 -2.09 -5.63 14.46
C THR A 198 -3.07 -4.46 14.63
N LYS A 199 -3.37 -4.10 15.88
CA LYS A 199 -4.18 -2.91 16.16
C LYS A 199 -3.47 -1.66 15.67
N ILE A 200 -4.22 -0.69 15.18
CA ILE A 200 -3.63 0.54 14.60
C ILE A 200 -2.77 1.29 15.61
N GLU A 201 -3.17 1.30 16.87
CA GLU A 201 -2.45 1.94 17.97
C GLU A 201 -1.06 1.32 18.16
N ASP A 202 -0.99 -0.02 18.15
CA ASP A 202 0.26 -0.77 18.35
C ASP A 202 1.22 -0.56 17.16
N GLY A 203 0.67 -0.61 15.92
CA GLY A 203 1.44 -0.34 14.73
C GLY A 203 1.99 1.09 14.67
N ILE A 204 1.18 2.09 15.06
CA ILE A 204 1.63 3.49 15.15
C ILE A 204 2.70 3.63 16.23
N ASN A 205 2.56 2.95 17.37
CA ASN A 205 3.55 2.98 18.44
C ASN A 205 4.91 2.49 17.95
N ASN A 206 4.93 1.34 17.29
CA ASN A 206 6.14 0.77 16.72
C ASN A 206 6.76 1.72 15.69
N LEU A 207 5.93 2.28 14.80
CA LEU A 207 6.38 3.22 13.79
C LEU A 207 7.01 4.48 14.41
N VAL A 208 6.38 5.07 15.43
CA VAL A 208 6.91 6.28 16.11
C VAL A 208 8.22 5.96 16.84
N ASN A 209 8.31 4.82 17.52
CA ASN A 209 9.52 4.40 18.20
C ASN A 209 10.67 4.21 17.21
N TRP A 210 10.42 3.52 16.08
CA TRP A 210 11.39 3.39 15.01
C TRP A 210 11.81 4.75 14.44
N PHE A 211 10.85 5.61 14.15
CA PHE A 211 11.11 6.94 13.60
C PHE A 211 12.02 7.77 14.51
N ASN A 212 11.71 7.82 15.81
CA ASN A 212 12.49 8.56 16.78
C ASN A 212 13.93 8.02 16.86
N ASN A 213 14.12 6.71 16.88
CA ASN A 213 15.43 6.09 16.92
C ASN A 213 16.23 6.32 15.63
N TYR A 214 15.58 6.11 14.47
CA TYR A 214 16.21 6.27 13.16
C TYR A 214 16.66 7.69 12.89
N TYR A 215 15.85 8.67 13.29
CA TYR A 215 16.12 10.08 13.07
C TYR A 215 16.76 10.80 14.26
N LYS A 216 17.14 10.11 15.33
CA LYS A 216 17.71 10.71 16.55
C LYS A 216 18.91 11.60 16.26
N ASN A 217 19.85 11.10 15.46
CA ASN A 217 21.13 11.74 15.18
C ASN A 217 21.26 12.27 13.74
N LYS A 218 20.18 12.23 12.94
CA LYS A 218 20.24 12.73 11.57
C LYS A 218 20.06 14.24 11.55
N LYS A 219 21.08 14.95 11.06
CA LYS A 219 20.96 16.37 10.71
C LYS A 219 20.16 16.46 9.41
N PHE A 220 19.05 17.15 9.45
CA PHE A 220 18.30 17.48 8.24
C PHE A 220 18.85 18.79 7.70
N GLU A 221 19.50 18.76 6.56
CA GLU A 221 19.76 19.98 5.81
C GLU A 221 18.41 20.57 5.38
N LYS A 222 18.24 21.87 5.58
CA LYS A 222 16.97 22.58 5.34
C LYS A 222 16.38 22.37 3.92
N ASN A 223 17.19 21.91 2.96
CA ASN A 223 16.85 21.81 1.54
C ASN A 223 16.77 20.37 0.99
N ASN A 224 17.07 19.32 1.75
CA ASN A 224 17.21 17.96 1.22
C ASN A 224 16.07 16.99 1.59
N ILE A 225 14.87 17.49 1.85
CA ILE A 225 13.69 16.63 1.72
C ILE A 225 13.17 16.86 0.31
N LEU A 226 13.77 16.20 -0.67
CA LEU A 226 13.15 15.95 -1.96
C LEU A 226 11.91 15.09 -1.74
N VAL A 227 10.82 15.74 -1.38
CA VAL A 227 9.49 15.18 -1.54
C VAL A 227 9.14 15.41 -3.00
N THR A 228 9.75 14.63 -3.87
CA THR A 228 9.23 14.49 -5.23
C THR A 228 7.96 13.65 -5.10
N ALA A 229 6.83 14.35 -5.08
CA ALA A 229 5.56 13.75 -5.39
C ALA A 229 5.62 13.36 -6.88
N TYR A 230 5.61 12.06 -7.17
CA TYR A 230 5.22 11.51 -8.47
C TYR A 230 3.79 11.03 -8.40
#